data_417116ea607c55b2c05d053c418d15a5
#
_entry.id   417116ea607c55b2c05d053c418d15a5
#
_cell.length_a   1.000
_cell.length_b   1.000
_cell.length_c   1.000
_cell.angle_alpha   90.00
_cell.angle_beta   90.00
_cell.angle_gamma   90.00
#
_symmetry.space_group_name_H-M   'P 1'
#
loop_
_entity.id
_entity.type
_entity.pdbx_description
1 polymer ?
#
loop_
_entity_poly.entity_id
_entity_poly.type
_entity_poly.pdbx_seq_one_letter_code
_entity_poly.pdbx_strand_id
1 'polypeptide(L)'
;MTATLSPTTKKNAISGKNTLVGYKLASDTSGSYTTVPGVSVFTSPSGSVEDIDQTCIAEDTKRYLPGAWEGNEITITIHHYTGDSTQQALIAAANSGSVISLCIQYQDETTAEMEVALKSAAPQDASISETLKWDIVGKLNAKPTWTFPTV
;
A
#
# COMPACT_ATOMS: atom_id res chain seq x y z
N MET A 1 28.33 -4.16 28.68
CA MET A 1 28.17 -5.07 27.52
C MET A 1 28.40 -4.30 26.23
N THR A 2 29.28 -4.78 25.37
CA THR A 2 29.59 -4.16 24.10
C THR A 2 28.77 -4.81 23.01
N ALA A 3 28.01 -4.00 22.24
CA ALA A 3 27.28 -4.53 21.11
C ALA A 3 28.25 -4.98 20.02
N THR A 4 28.01 -6.16 19.47
CA THR A 4 28.86 -6.73 18.43
C THR A 4 28.00 -7.04 17.19
N LEU A 5 28.44 -6.57 16.03
CA LEU A 5 27.79 -6.85 14.76
C LEU A 5 28.65 -7.77 13.93
N SER A 6 28.05 -8.83 13.41
CA SER A 6 28.73 -9.74 12.49
C SER A 6 28.52 -9.26 11.06
N PRO A 7 29.56 -9.33 10.21
CA PRO A 7 29.38 -8.99 8.79
C PRO A 7 28.42 -9.97 8.13
N THR A 8 27.52 -9.44 7.31
CA THR A 8 26.56 -10.26 6.59
C THR A 8 27.03 -10.54 5.18
N THR A 9 26.63 -11.70 4.65
CA THR A 9 26.88 -12.04 3.25
C THR A 9 26.12 -11.04 2.35
N LYS A 10 26.83 -10.56 1.33
CA LYS A 10 26.25 -9.64 0.35
C LYS A 10 25.08 -10.30 -0.38
N LYS A 11 23.92 -9.67 -0.38
CA LYS A 11 22.72 -10.18 -1.04
C LYS A 11 22.28 -9.24 -2.15
N ASN A 12 21.61 -9.78 -3.13
CA ASN A 12 21.10 -8.99 -4.25
C ASN A 12 19.79 -8.30 -3.87
N ALA A 13 19.69 -7.02 -4.22
CA ALA A 13 18.45 -6.30 -4.15
C ALA A 13 17.55 -6.68 -5.34
N ILE A 14 16.25 -6.58 -5.17
CA ILE A 14 15.30 -6.79 -6.25
C ILE A 14 14.76 -5.45 -6.75
N SER A 15 14.29 -5.44 -8.00
CA SER A 15 13.63 -4.27 -8.57
C SER A 15 12.12 -4.34 -8.35
N GLY A 16 11.43 -3.25 -8.61
CA GLY A 16 9.97 -3.22 -8.60
C GLY A 16 9.31 -3.91 -9.80
N LYS A 17 10.11 -4.46 -10.71
CA LYS A 17 9.61 -5.18 -11.87
C LYS A 17 8.83 -6.42 -11.45
N ASN A 18 7.78 -6.77 -12.20
CA ASN A 18 6.92 -7.93 -11.94
C ASN A 18 6.14 -7.85 -10.61
N THR A 19 5.94 -6.66 -10.09
CA THR A 19 5.08 -6.45 -8.93
C THR A 19 3.62 -6.50 -9.38
N LEU A 20 2.80 -7.27 -8.65
CA LEU A 20 1.39 -7.42 -8.91
C LEU A 20 0.59 -6.74 -7.82
N VAL A 21 -0.51 -6.11 -8.20
CA VAL A 21 -1.45 -5.49 -7.27
C VAL A 21 -2.80 -6.17 -7.46
N GLY A 22 -3.36 -6.68 -6.38
CA GLY A 22 -4.69 -7.29 -6.38
C GLY A 22 -5.59 -6.65 -5.34
N TYR A 23 -6.88 -6.72 -5.54
CA TYR A 23 -7.87 -6.23 -4.58
C TYR A 23 -9.00 -7.24 -4.38
N LYS A 24 -9.69 -7.06 -3.27
CA LYS A 24 -10.86 -7.85 -2.91
C LYS A 24 -11.86 -6.92 -2.25
N LEU A 25 -13.10 -6.93 -2.73
CA LEU A 25 -14.16 -6.12 -2.12
C LEU A 25 -14.52 -6.67 -0.73
N ALA A 26 -14.98 -5.81 0.16
CA ALA A 26 -15.35 -6.21 1.51
C ALA A 26 -16.48 -7.26 1.52
N SER A 27 -17.34 -7.25 0.51
CA SER A 27 -18.43 -8.22 0.35
C SER A 27 -17.96 -9.56 -0.22
N ASP A 28 -16.74 -9.65 -0.71
CA ASP A 28 -16.20 -10.87 -1.30
C ASP A 28 -15.68 -11.81 -0.21
N THR A 29 -16.28 -12.99 -0.12
CA THR A 29 -15.94 -14.00 0.88
C THR A 29 -15.08 -15.14 0.29
N SER A 30 -14.70 -15.05 -0.99
CA SER A 30 -13.95 -16.12 -1.66
C SER A 30 -12.52 -16.28 -1.15
N GLY A 31 -11.98 -15.28 -0.50
CA GLY A 31 -10.59 -15.28 -0.02
C GLY A 31 -9.54 -15.06 -1.09
N SER A 32 -9.95 -14.85 -2.33
CA SER A 32 -9.04 -14.65 -3.46
C SER A 32 -9.00 -13.21 -3.89
N TYR A 33 -7.80 -12.71 -4.19
CA TYR A 33 -7.60 -11.37 -4.73
C TYR A 33 -7.70 -11.39 -6.26
N THR A 34 -8.30 -10.35 -6.82
CA THR A 34 -8.35 -10.14 -8.26
C THR A 34 -7.21 -9.22 -8.66
N THR A 35 -6.34 -9.68 -9.56
CA THR A 35 -5.21 -8.87 -10.03
C THR A 35 -5.71 -7.72 -10.87
N VAL A 36 -5.23 -6.52 -10.57
CA VAL A 36 -5.56 -5.31 -11.32
C VAL A 36 -4.60 -5.18 -12.49
N PRO A 37 -5.11 -5.18 -13.74
CA PRO A 37 -4.23 -5.00 -14.90
C PRO A 37 -3.83 -3.53 -15.08
N GLY A 38 -2.67 -3.31 -15.66
CA GLY A 38 -2.24 -1.99 -16.09
C GLY A 38 -1.73 -1.07 -15.00
N VAL A 39 -1.41 -1.59 -13.82
CA VAL A 39 -0.81 -0.76 -12.76
C VAL A 39 0.56 -0.28 -13.20
N SER A 40 0.74 1.05 -13.24
CA SER A 40 2.02 1.65 -13.60
C SER A 40 2.80 2.11 -12.38
N VAL A 41 2.12 2.66 -11.39
CA VAL A 41 2.73 3.16 -10.16
C VAL A 41 1.75 2.94 -9.00
N PHE A 42 2.27 2.64 -7.85
CA PHE A 42 1.49 2.64 -6.61
C PHE A 42 2.33 3.20 -5.47
N THR A 43 1.67 3.80 -4.49
CA THR A 43 2.32 4.28 -3.28
C THR A 43 2.50 3.11 -2.34
N SER A 44 3.73 2.92 -1.85
CA SER A 44 4.01 1.85 -0.87
C SER A 44 3.26 2.09 0.43
N PRO A 45 2.73 1.02 1.06
CA PRO A 45 2.08 1.16 2.34
C PRO A 45 3.08 1.57 3.42
N SER A 46 2.72 2.59 4.16
CA SER A 46 3.53 3.08 5.27
C SER A 46 2.62 3.71 6.32
N GLY A 47 3.20 4.02 7.46
CA GLY A 47 2.49 4.68 8.52
C GLY A 47 3.42 4.91 9.68
N SER A 48 2.94 5.62 10.66
CA SER A 48 3.71 5.94 11.85
C SER A 48 2.83 5.99 13.07
N VAL A 49 3.46 5.83 14.23
CA VAL A 49 2.80 6.04 15.51
C VAL A 49 3.07 7.47 15.98
N GLU A 50 2.07 8.06 16.57
CA GLU A 50 2.18 9.37 17.19
C GLU A 50 3.04 9.29 18.44
N ASP A 51 3.89 10.27 18.66
CA ASP A 51 4.70 10.38 19.87
C ASP A 51 3.92 11.16 20.93
N ILE A 52 3.72 10.53 22.08
CA ILE A 52 3.10 11.18 23.22
C ILE A 52 4.20 11.57 24.20
N ASP A 53 4.38 12.88 24.44
CA ASP A 53 5.39 13.40 25.36
C ASP A 53 4.99 13.07 26.80
N GLN A 54 5.85 12.36 27.51
CA GLN A 54 5.68 12.06 28.93
C GLN A 54 6.82 12.60 29.78
N THR A 55 7.58 13.57 29.27
CA THR A 55 8.73 14.14 29.97
C THR A 55 8.28 14.89 31.23
N CYS A 56 8.92 14.60 32.37
CA CYS A 56 8.68 15.32 33.61
C CYS A 56 9.62 16.50 33.74
N ILE A 57 9.19 17.50 34.52
CA ILE A 57 9.94 18.76 34.70
C ILE A 57 11.31 18.53 35.33
N ALA A 58 11.47 17.46 36.09
CA ALA A 58 12.72 17.08 36.76
C ALA A 58 13.68 16.28 35.88
N GLU A 59 13.31 16.01 34.62
CA GLU A 59 14.09 15.17 33.73
C GLU A 59 14.90 16.01 32.74
N ASP A 60 16.14 15.61 32.48
CA ASP A 60 17.02 16.26 31.50
C ASP A 60 16.80 15.73 30.09
N THR A 61 16.23 14.54 29.95
CA THR A 61 16.02 13.85 28.70
C THR A 61 14.53 13.73 28.40
N LYS A 62 14.14 14.08 27.16
CA LYS A 62 12.75 13.94 26.73
C LYS A 62 12.37 12.46 26.58
N ARG A 63 11.19 12.13 27.02
CA ARG A 63 10.65 10.77 26.93
C ARG A 63 9.31 10.78 26.24
N TYR A 64 9.09 9.76 25.39
CA TYR A 64 7.89 9.64 24.56
C TYR A 64 7.26 8.26 24.71
N LEU A 65 5.94 8.21 24.61
CA LEU A 65 5.16 6.98 24.48
C LEU A 65 4.63 6.89 23.06
N PRO A 66 4.61 5.69 22.47
CA PRO A 66 3.93 5.52 21.19
C PRO A 66 2.43 5.65 21.37
N GLY A 67 1.80 6.45 20.51
CA GLY A 67 0.36 6.64 20.45
C GLY A 67 -0.30 5.75 19.42
N ALA A 68 -1.38 6.24 18.81
CA ALA A 68 -2.10 5.51 17.77
C ALA A 68 -1.30 5.48 16.47
N TRP A 69 -1.41 4.37 15.74
CA TRP A 69 -0.83 4.24 14.41
C TRP A 69 -1.74 4.90 13.39
N GLU A 70 -1.14 5.63 12.47
CA GLU A 70 -1.84 6.25 11.35
C GLU A 70 -1.18 5.85 10.05
N GLY A 71 -1.98 5.35 9.10
CA GLY A 71 -1.51 4.97 7.79
C GLY A 71 -1.45 6.15 6.83
N ASN A 72 -0.59 6.02 5.82
CA ASN A 72 -0.47 7.02 4.77
C ASN A 72 -1.61 6.93 3.75
N GLU A 73 -1.71 7.95 2.94
CA GLU A 73 -2.57 7.93 1.75
C GLU A 73 -1.91 7.11 0.66
N ILE A 74 -2.68 6.28 -0.02
CA ILE A 74 -2.20 5.41 -1.10
C ILE A 74 -2.86 5.84 -2.41
N THR A 75 -2.04 5.99 -3.44
CA THR A 75 -2.50 6.26 -4.80
C THR A 75 -2.06 5.12 -5.70
N ILE A 76 -3.01 4.55 -6.44
CA ILE A 76 -2.73 3.53 -7.44
C ILE A 76 -3.01 4.15 -8.81
N THR A 77 -2.00 4.21 -9.65
CA THR A 77 -2.12 4.73 -11.03
C THR A 77 -2.19 3.56 -11.99
N ILE A 78 -3.26 3.48 -12.76
CA ILE A 78 -3.48 2.41 -13.73
C ILE A 78 -3.65 2.98 -15.14
N HIS A 79 -3.16 2.25 -16.14
CA HIS A 79 -3.47 2.55 -17.55
C HIS A 79 -4.92 2.17 -17.82
N HIS A 80 -5.62 3.02 -18.57
CA HIS A 80 -6.99 2.75 -18.94
C HIS A 80 -7.04 1.68 -20.04
N TYR A 81 -7.68 0.56 -19.74
CA TYR A 81 -7.94 -0.51 -20.71
C TYR A 81 -9.42 -0.56 -21.02
N THR A 82 -9.75 -0.41 -22.30
CA THR A 82 -11.15 -0.40 -22.75
C THR A 82 -11.82 -1.73 -22.46
N GLY A 83 -12.97 -1.68 -21.81
CA GLY A 83 -13.79 -2.86 -21.55
C GLY A 83 -13.31 -3.77 -20.42
N ASP A 84 -12.29 -3.36 -19.67
CA ASP A 84 -11.79 -4.18 -18.56
C ASP A 84 -12.73 -4.08 -17.36
N SER A 85 -13.39 -5.17 -17.01
CA SER A 85 -14.38 -5.20 -15.92
C SER A 85 -13.73 -5.04 -14.55
N THR A 86 -12.50 -5.52 -14.36
CA THR A 86 -11.78 -5.40 -13.09
C THR A 86 -11.46 -3.95 -12.77
N GLN A 87 -10.98 -3.21 -13.77
CA GLN A 87 -10.70 -1.77 -13.60
C GLN A 87 -11.97 -0.99 -13.32
N GLN A 88 -13.05 -1.29 -14.04
CA GLN A 88 -14.34 -0.61 -13.86
C GLN A 88 -14.91 -0.86 -12.46
N ALA A 89 -14.80 -2.09 -11.95
CA ALA A 89 -15.26 -2.42 -10.61
C ALA A 89 -14.46 -1.68 -9.53
N LEU A 90 -13.14 -1.58 -9.70
CA LEU A 90 -12.27 -0.87 -8.77
C LEU A 90 -12.57 0.64 -8.76
N ILE A 91 -12.78 1.23 -9.93
CA ILE A 91 -13.15 2.64 -10.06
C ILE A 91 -14.51 2.90 -9.41
N ALA A 92 -15.48 2.02 -9.62
CA ALA A 92 -16.82 2.15 -9.01
C ALA A 92 -16.72 2.05 -7.47
N ALA A 93 -15.92 1.15 -6.95
CA ALA A 93 -15.70 1.01 -5.51
C ALA A 93 -15.07 2.29 -4.92
N ALA A 94 -14.11 2.88 -5.62
CA ALA A 94 -13.48 4.13 -5.19
C ALA A 94 -14.46 5.30 -5.18
N ASN A 95 -15.30 5.41 -6.19
CA ASN A 95 -16.31 6.48 -6.28
C ASN A 95 -17.39 6.35 -5.21
N SER A 96 -17.70 5.13 -4.77
CA SER A 96 -18.67 4.90 -3.70
C SER A 96 -18.06 5.02 -2.29
N GLY A 97 -16.75 5.20 -2.18
CA GLY A 97 -16.07 5.31 -0.89
C GLY A 97 -15.99 3.99 -0.14
N SER A 98 -15.88 2.88 -0.84
CA SER A 98 -15.85 1.55 -0.24
C SER A 98 -14.50 1.25 0.42
N VAL A 99 -14.54 0.37 1.43
CA VAL A 99 -13.33 -0.21 2.01
C VAL A 99 -13.03 -1.51 1.28
N ILE A 100 -11.78 -1.65 0.84
CA ILE A 100 -11.32 -2.85 0.13
C ILE A 100 -10.11 -3.45 0.83
N SER A 101 -9.87 -4.74 0.56
CA SER A 101 -8.61 -5.38 0.91
C SER A 101 -7.69 -5.31 -0.31
N LEU A 102 -6.46 -4.90 -0.10
CA LEU A 102 -5.46 -4.74 -1.14
C LEU A 102 -4.28 -5.66 -0.86
N CYS A 103 -3.76 -6.29 -1.89
CA CYS A 103 -2.58 -7.15 -1.78
C CYS A 103 -1.55 -6.73 -2.82
N ILE A 104 -0.32 -6.53 -2.39
CA ILE A 104 0.80 -6.22 -3.27
C ILE A 104 1.77 -7.40 -3.19
N GLN A 105 2.09 -7.99 -4.32
CA GLN A 105 3.05 -9.08 -4.41
C GLN A 105 4.25 -8.63 -5.22
N TYR A 106 5.42 -8.65 -4.59
CA TYR A 106 6.67 -8.27 -5.23
C TYR A 106 7.29 -9.46 -5.98
N GLN A 107 8.35 -9.16 -6.71
CA GLN A 107 9.01 -10.14 -7.58
C GLN A 107 9.51 -11.39 -6.84
N ASP A 108 9.92 -11.25 -5.60
CA ASP A 108 10.42 -12.35 -4.76
C ASP A 108 9.31 -13.06 -3.96
N GLU A 109 8.05 -12.81 -4.30
CA GLU A 109 6.87 -13.34 -3.62
C GLU A 109 6.62 -12.74 -2.22
N THR A 110 7.36 -11.70 -1.84
CA THR A 110 6.99 -10.92 -0.64
C THR A 110 5.64 -10.27 -0.86
N THR A 111 4.70 -10.45 0.07
CA THR A 111 3.36 -9.89 -0.05
C THR A 111 3.07 -8.92 1.08
N ALA A 112 2.29 -7.89 0.76
CA ALA A 112 1.74 -6.96 1.74
C ALA A 112 0.22 -6.97 1.59
N GLU A 113 -0.48 -7.36 2.64
CA GLU A 113 -1.94 -7.32 2.67
C GLU A 113 -2.38 -6.18 3.56
N MET A 114 -3.34 -5.40 3.09
CA MET A 114 -3.80 -4.23 3.82
C MET A 114 -5.26 -3.93 3.53
N GLU A 115 -5.85 -3.18 4.43
CA GLU A 115 -7.21 -2.66 4.26
C GLU A 115 -7.11 -1.18 3.92
N VAL A 116 -7.78 -0.77 2.85
CA VAL A 116 -7.75 0.59 2.33
C VAL A 116 -9.16 1.14 2.22
N ALA A 117 -9.38 2.30 2.82
CA ALA A 117 -10.63 3.04 2.65
C ALA A 117 -10.48 3.94 1.42
N LEU A 118 -11.13 3.57 0.32
CA LEU A 118 -11.05 4.31 -0.93
C LEU A 118 -11.79 5.63 -0.82
N LYS A 119 -11.23 6.68 -1.41
CA LYS A 119 -11.78 8.03 -1.38
C LYS A 119 -12.28 8.49 -2.72
N SER A 120 -11.49 8.28 -3.78
CA SER A 120 -11.81 8.82 -5.10
C SER A 120 -11.10 8.04 -6.20
N ALA A 121 -11.65 8.17 -7.40
CA ALA A 121 -10.98 7.75 -8.61
C ALA A 121 -11.24 8.81 -9.67
N ALA A 122 -10.19 9.26 -10.34
CA ALA A 122 -10.29 10.28 -11.37
C ALA A 122 -9.28 9.99 -12.48
N PRO A 123 -9.64 10.25 -13.75
CA PRO A 123 -8.67 10.17 -14.82
C PRO A 123 -7.68 11.32 -14.74
N GLN A 124 -6.44 11.05 -15.13
CA GLN A 124 -5.44 12.11 -15.31
C GLN A 124 -5.77 12.94 -16.55
N ASP A 125 -5.17 14.11 -16.63
CA ASP A 125 -5.32 14.97 -17.79
C ASP A 125 -4.91 14.25 -19.06
N ALA A 126 -5.77 14.30 -20.08
CA ALA A 126 -5.53 13.61 -21.34
C ALA A 126 -4.52 14.39 -22.20
N SER A 127 -3.61 13.66 -22.82
CA SER A 127 -2.61 14.20 -23.75
C SER A 127 -2.49 13.26 -24.95
N ILE A 128 -2.23 13.82 -26.13
CA ILE A 128 -2.05 12.99 -27.33
C ILE A 128 -0.74 12.20 -27.31
N SER A 129 0.22 12.60 -26.49
CA SER A 129 1.54 11.94 -26.39
C SER A 129 1.62 10.92 -25.27
N GLU A 130 0.58 10.76 -24.46
CA GLU A 130 0.57 9.85 -23.31
C GLU A 130 -0.68 8.99 -23.32
N THR A 131 -0.57 7.83 -22.68
CA THR A 131 -1.72 6.95 -22.46
C THR A 131 -2.64 7.54 -21.39
N LEU A 132 -3.93 7.28 -21.51
CA LEU A 132 -4.90 7.67 -20.50
C LEU A 132 -4.68 6.82 -19.24
N LYS A 133 -4.61 7.46 -18.09
CA LYS A 133 -4.40 6.80 -16.79
C LYS A 133 -5.45 7.26 -15.79
N TRP A 134 -5.71 6.39 -14.82
CA TRP A 134 -6.58 6.69 -13.69
C TRP A 134 -5.79 6.68 -12.40
N ASP A 135 -6.07 7.63 -11.52
CA ASP A 135 -5.55 7.66 -10.15
C ASP A 135 -6.66 7.26 -9.19
N ILE A 136 -6.42 6.18 -8.45
CA ILE A 136 -7.33 5.69 -7.43
C ILE A 136 -6.68 5.98 -6.09
N VAL A 137 -7.35 6.77 -5.26
CA VAL A 137 -6.81 7.27 -4.01
C VAL A 137 -7.58 6.68 -2.84
N GLY A 138 -6.85 6.26 -1.83
CA GLY A 138 -7.41 5.77 -0.58
C GLY A 138 -6.45 5.99 0.57
N LYS A 139 -6.93 5.69 1.77
CA LYS A 139 -6.10 5.79 2.98
C LYS A 139 -6.03 4.44 3.66
N LEU A 140 -4.85 4.07 4.15
CA LEU A 140 -4.67 2.85 4.93
C LEU A 140 -5.52 2.91 6.20
N ASN A 141 -6.32 1.87 6.41
CA ASN A 141 -7.23 1.76 7.54
C ASN A 141 -6.66 0.91 8.66
N ALA A 142 -5.63 0.12 8.37
CA ALA A 142 -4.97 -0.76 9.32
C ALA A 142 -3.52 -0.98 8.91
N LYS A 143 -2.68 -1.44 9.84
CA LYS A 143 -1.29 -1.77 9.54
C LYS A 143 -1.23 -2.85 8.47
N PRO A 144 -0.33 -2.72 7.47
CA PRO A 144 -0.16 -3.79 6.49
C PRO A 144 0.43 -5.04 7.15
N THR A 145 -0.03 -6.20 6.69
CA THR A 145 0.53 -7.49 7.09
C THR A 145 1.52 -7.93 6.03
N TRP A 146 2.78 -8.07 6.40
CA TRP A 146 3.83 -8.50 5.51
C TRP A 146 4.08 -9.99 5.63
N THR A 147 4.20 -10.67 4.51
CA THR A 147 4.58 -12.08 4.45
C THR A 147 5.82 -12.20 3.57
N PHE A 148 6.88 -12.76 4.13
CA PHE A 148 8.13 -12.95 3.42
C PHE A 148 8.27 -14.40 2.98
N PRO A 149 8.86 -14.65 1.79
CA PRO A 149 9.05 -16.03 1.34
C PRO A 149 10.06 -16.75 2.22
N THR A 150 9.84 -18.04 2.40
CA THR A 150 10.79 -18.91 3.10
C THR A 150 11.87 -19.33 2.11
N VAL A 151 13.12 -19.15 2.48
CA VAL A 151 14.27 -19.52 1.65
C VAL A 151 14.81 -20.88 2.06
#